data_ea10e41ecddfcd1fecd92ab0a0f31b75
#
_entry.id   ea10e41ecddfcd1fecd92ab0a0f31b75
#
_cell.length_a   1.000
_cell.length_b   1.000
_cell.length_c   1.000
_cell.angle_alpha   90.00
_cell.angle_beta   90.00
_cell.angle_gamma   90.00
#
_symmetry.space_group_name_H-M   'P 1'
#
loop_
_entity.id
_entity.type
_entity.pdbx_description
1 polymer ?
#
loop_
_entity_poly.entity_id
_entity_poly.type
_entity_poly.pdbx_seq_one_letter_code
_entity_poly.pdbx_strand_id
1 'polypeptide(L)'
;MVGALFPWVAVALMFAASAFAFLQVPADARLPMQWGIRGDVTWRAPRAVALLFAPVLALFILGFIASLAGPRAEQLSGLTSGIALVFLTAHGLYVYFALRDVQGGRAEPPRSEREA
;
A
#
# COMPACT_ATOMS: atom_id res chain seq x y z
N MET A 1 -7.12 -24.11 8.44
CA MET A 1 -5.83 -24.03 7.77
C MET A 1 -5.77 -23.06 6.63
N VAL A 2 -6.72 -23.18 5.68
CA VAL A 2 -6.76 -22.24 4.56
C VAL A 2 -6.94 -20.80 5.05
N GLY A 3 -7.81 -20.59 6.03
CA GLY A 3 -8.03 -19.26 6.61
C GLY A 3 -6.81 -18.68 7.30
N ALA A 4 -5.95 -19.52 7.88
CA ALA A 4 -4.73 -19.08 8.55
C ALA A 4 -3.65 -18.67 7.54
N LEU A 5 -3.71 -19.18 6.32
CA LEU A 5 -2.75 -18.86 5.27
C LEU A 5 -3.11 -17.57 4.53
N PHE A 6 -4.41 -17.25 4.44
CA PHE A 6 -4.86 -16.11 3.64
C PHE A 6 -4.19 -14.79 4.04
N PRO A 7 -4.06 -14.45 5.34
CA PRO A 7 -3.42 -13.18 5.70
C PRO A 7 -1.99 -13.05 5.16
N TRP A 8 -1.25 -14.14 5.18
CA TRP A 8 0.14 -14.13 4.68
C TRP A 8 0.20 -14.05 3.17
N VAL A 9 -0.73 -14.72 2.48
CA VAL A 9 -0.85 -14.59 1.03
C VAL A 9 -1.21 -13.15 0.66
N ALA A 10 -2.12 -12.52 1.42
CA ALA A 10 -2.50 -11.14 1.18
C ALA A 10 -1.29 -10.20 1.34
N VAL A 11 -0.49 -10.39 2.40
CA VAL A 11 0.72 -9.58 2.60
C VAL A 11 1.70 -9.80 1.45
N ALA A 12 1.89 -11.03 1.01
CA ALA A 12 2.76 -11.33 -0.12
C ALA A 12 2.29 -10.62 -1.39
N LEU A 13 0.97 -10.59 -1.63
CA LEU A 13 0.41 -9.88 -2.78
C LEU A 13 0.61 -8.37 -2.65
N MET A 14 0.54 -7.84 -1.45
CA MET A 14 0.82 -6.41 -1.22
C MET A 14 2.27 -6.07 -1.58
N PHE A 15 3.21 -6.92 -1.15
CA PHE A 15 4.62 -6.71 -1.50
C PHE A 15 4.83 -6.84 -3.00
N ALA A 16 4.15 -7.81 -3.63
CA ALA A 16 4.26 -7.99 -5.09
C ALA A 16 3.72 -6.77 -5.83
N ALA A 17 2.59 -6.22 -5.39
CA ALA A 17 2.01 -5.02 -6.00
C ALA A 17 2.95 -3.82 -5.82
N SER A 18 3.57 -3.70 -4.65
CA SER A 18 4.54 -2.64 -4.39
C SER A 18 5.79 -2.79 -5.25
N ALA A 19 6.29 -4.01 -5.43
CA ALA A 19 7.44 -4.26 -6.28
C ALA A 19 7.12 -3.90 -7.73
N PHE A 20 5.94 -4.27 -8.21
CA PHE A 20 5.50 -3.91 -9.55
C PHE A 20 5.45 -2.40 -9.72
N ALA A 21 4.83 -1.70 -8.76
CA ALA A 21 4.72 -0.25 -8.82
C ALA A 21 6.10 0.41 -8.74
N PHE A 22 6.98 -0.12 -7.90
CA PHE A 22 8.34 0.39 -7.73
C PHE A 22 9.09 0.40 -9.07
N LEU A 23 8.88 -0.64 -9.88
CA LEU A 23 9.50 -0.74 -11.19
C LEU A 23 8.85 0.18 -12.23
N GLN A 24 7.62 0.62 -11.96
CA GLN A 24 6.88 1.48 -12.90
C GLN A 24 7.10 2.97 -12.66
N VAL A 25 7.62 3.35 -11.50
CA VAL A 25 7.81 4.77 -11.17
C VAL A 25 9.29 5.15 -11.28
N PRO A 26 9.56 6.42 -11.65
CA PRO A 26 10.95 6.90 -11.68
C PRO A 26 11.61 6.85 -10.30
N ALA A 27 12.95 6.72 -10.29
CA ALA A 27 13.71 6.61 -9.05
C ALA A 27 13.53 7.82 -8.12
N ASP A 28 13.35 9.01 -8.70
CA ASP A 28 13.19 10.25 -7.97
C ASP A 28 11.74 10.61 -7.69
N ALA A 29 10.80 9.74 -8.07
CA ALA A 29 9.38 10.01 -7.87
C ALA A 29 9.03 10.05 -6.40
N ARG A 30 8.18 11.01 -6.03
CA ARG A 30 7.60 11.09 -4.70
C ARG A 30 6.13 10.79 -4.83
N LEU A 31 5.68 9.76 -4.12
CA LEU A 31 4.31 9.26 -4.23
C LEU A 31 3.41 9.90 -3.17
N PRO A 32 2.11 10.06 -3.48
CA PRO A 32 1.20 10.65 -2.51
C PRO A 32 1.02 9.73 -1.31
N MET A 33 1.02 10.30 -0.12
CA MET A 33 0.79 9.56 1.12
C MET A 33 -0.56 9.86 1.71
N GLN A 34 -1.11 11.04 1.42
CA GLN A 34 -2.38 11.44 1.97
C GLN A 34 -3.09 12.38 1.00
N TRP A 35 -4.38 12.19 0.86
CA TRP A 35 -5.23 13.07 0.06
C TRP A 35 -6.11 13.89 0.98
N GLY A 36 -6.30 15.16 0.64
CA GLY A 36 -7.24 16.02 1.32
C GLY A 36 -8.68 15.74 0.89
N ILE A 37 -9.61 16.45 1.52
CA ILE A 37 -11.05 16.30 1.25
C ILE A 37 -11.37 16.57 -0.23
N ARG A 38 -10.64 17.48 -0.84
CA ARG A 38 -10.84 17.84 -2.25
C ARG A 38 -10.07 16.95 -3.24
N GLY A 39 -9.43 15.89 -2.74
CA GLY A 39 -8.63 15.01 -3.58
C GLY A 39 -7.20 15.49 -3.82
N ASP A 40 -6.82 16.63 -3.26
CA ASP A 40 -5.46 17.14 -3.38
C ASP A 40 -4.50 16.30 -2.54
N VAL A 41 -3.28 16.11 -3.06
CA VAL A 41 -2.24 15.42 -2.30
C VAL A 41 -1.70 16.38 -1.25
N THR A 42 -1.78 15.98 0.03
CA THR A 42 -1.34 16.83 1.13
C THR A 42 0.16 16.70 1.41
N TRP A 43 0.72 15.51 1.22
CA TRP A 43 2.17 15.33 1.31
C TRP A 43 2.59 14.08 0.55
N ARG A 44 3.88 14.03 0.23
CA ARG A 44 4.45 12.96 -0.57
C ARG A 44 5.68 12.40 0.11
N ALA A 45 6.02 11.15 -0.23
CA ALA A 45 7.18 10.47 0.31
C ALA A 45 7.97 9.82 -0.84
N PRO A 46 9.26 9.49 -0.62
CA PRO A 46 10.01 8.72 -1.61
C PRO A 46 9.30 7.41 -1.95
N ARG A 47 9.48 6.95 -3.17
CA ARG A 47 8.75 5.76 -3.66
C ARG A 47 8.91 4.53 -2.76
N ALA A 48 10.12 4.33 -2.22
CA ALA A 48 10.37 3.17 -1.36
C ALA A 48 9.55 3.26 -0.08
N VAL A 49 9.54 4.42 0.57
CA VAL A 49 8.77 4.64 1.80
C VAL A 49 7.28 4.49 1.51
N ALA A 50 6.80 5.14 0.45
CA ALA A 50 5.38 5.13 0.13
C ALA A 50 4.87 3.73 -0.18
N LEU A 51 5.63 2.96 -0.97
CA LEU A 51 5.19 1.64 -1.43
C LEU A 51 5.37 0.56 -0.36
N LEU A 52 6.31 0.73 0.57
CA LEU A 52 6.53 -0.25 1.63
C LEU A 52 5.70 0.01 2.88
N PHE A 53 5.13 1.19 3.02
CA PHE A 53 4.45 1.58 4.26
C PHE A 53 3.32 0.62 4.61
N ALA A 54 2.37 0.39 3.69
CA ALA A 54 1.21 -0.44 3.99
C ALA A 54 1.56 -1.93 4.13
N PRO A 55 2.39 -2.53 3.24
CA PRO A 55 2.75 -3.93 3.41
C PRO A 55 3.50 -4.20 4.72
N VAL A 56 4.43 -3.31 5.08
CA VAL A 56 5.20 -3.46 6.32
C VAL A 56 4.28 -3.30 7.52
N LEU A 57 3.39 -2.30 7.48
CA LEU A 57 2.42 -2.10 8.55
C LEU A 57 1.51 -3.32 8.71
N ALA A 58 1.01 -3.86 7.60
CA ALA A 58 0.18 -5.06 7.63
C ALA A 58 0.93 -6.24 8.22
N LEU A 59 2.19 -6.41 7.82
CA LEU A 59 3.03 -7.49 8.36
C LEU A 59 3.18 -7.36 9.87
N PHE A 60 3.45 -6.16 10.38
CA PHE A 60 3.57 -5.92 11.81
C PHE A 60 2.26 -6.20 12.56
N ILE A 61 1.15 -5.69 12.03
CA ILE A 61 -0.15 -5.87 12.70
C ILE A 61 -0.55 -7.33 12.73
N LEU A 62 -0.46 -8.01 11.59
CA LEU A 62 -0.85 -9.42 11.51
C LEU A 62 0.11 -10.30 12.30
N GLY A 63 1.40 -10.00 12.26
CA GLY A 63 2.39 -10.72 13.05
C GLY A 63 2.16 -10.53 14.56
N PHE A 64 1.81 -9.33 14.98
CA PHE A 64 1.50 -9.02 16.37
C PHE A 64 0.28 -9.80 16.83
N ILE A 65 -0.79 -9.81 16.02
CA ILE A 65 -2.00 -10.57 16.35
C ILE A 65 -1.67 -12.06 16.44
N ALA A 66 -0.93 -12.58 15.47
CA ALA A 66 -0.55 -14.00 15.46
C ALA A 66 0.27 -14.37 16.71
N SER A 67 1.17 -13.49 17.11
CA SER A 67 2.00 -13.69 18.30
C SER A 67 1.16 -13.75 19.57
N LEU A 68 0.18 -12.84 19.70
CA LEU A 68 -0.71 -12.81 20.86
C LEU A 68 -1.72 -13.95 20.84
N ALA A 69 -2.17 -14.36 19.65
CA ALA A 69 -3.17 -15.39 19.53
C ALA A 69 -2.66 -16.77 19.94
N GLY A 70 -1.39 -17.07 19.61
CA GLY A 70 -0.81 -18.37 19.95
C GLY A 70 -1.68 -19.51 19.44
N PRO A 71 -2.12 -20.42 20.36
CA PRO A 71 -2.95 -21.56 19.95
C PRO A 71 -4.35 -21.17 19.43
N ARG A 72 -4.75 -19.91 19.60
CA ARG A 72 -6.04 -19.42 19.11
C ARG A 72 -5.96 -18.88 17.69
N ALA A 73 -4.80 -18.97 17.05
CA ALA A 73 -4.60 -18.37 15.73
C ALA A 73 -5.64 -18.85 14.72
N GLU A 74 -5.97 -20.16 14.74
CA GLU A 74 -6.95 -20.71 13.83
C GLU A 74 -8.36 -20.17 14.11
N GLN A 75 -8.70 -19.98 15.38
CA GLN A 75 -10.00 -19.43 15.78
C GLN A 75 -10.14 -17.98 15.38
N LEU A 76 -9.03 -17.25 15.33
CA LEU A 76 -9.02 -15.83 14.97
C LEU A 76 -8.78 -15.63 13.46
N SER A 77 -8.73 -16.70 12.68
CA SER A 77 -8.41 -16.61 11.25
C SER A 77 -9.42 -15.76 10.47
N GLY A 78 -10.69 -15.77 10.88
CA GLY A 78 -11.71 -14.92 10.26
C GLY A 78 -11.41 -13.44 10.45
N LEU A 79 -11.02 -13.07 11.67
CA LEU A 79 -10.67 -11.69 12.00
C LEU A 79 -9.42 -11.26 11.24
N THR A 80 -8.36 -12.06 11.30
CA THR A 80 -7.10 -11.72 10.62
C THR A 80 -7.26 -11.70 9.11
N SER A 81 -8.08 -12.60 8.55
CA SER A 81 -8.38 -12.60 7.12
C SER A 81 -9.14 -11.34 6.72
N GLY A 82 -10.09 -10.91 7.55
CA GLY A 82 -10.82 -9.66 7.30
C GLY A 82 -9.90 -8.46 7.30
N ILE A 83 -9.02 -8.37 8.30
CA ILE A 83 -8.03 -7.29 8.38
C ILE A 83 -7.12 -7.32 7.15
N ALA A 84 -6.64 -8.50 6.79
CA ALA A 84 -5.76 -8.67 5.63
C ALA A 84 -6.46 -8.24 4.34
N LEU A 85 -7.73 -8.57 4.19
CA LEU A 85 -8.50 -8.19 3.01
C LEU A 85 -8.66 -6.68 2.92
N VAL A 86 -8.91 -6.01 4.05
CA VAL A 86 -9.01 -4.55 4.08
C VAL A 86 -7.68 -3.92 3.67
N PHE A 87 -6.57 -4.40 4.24
CA PHE A 87 -5.25 -3.91 3.87
C PHE A 87 -4.94 -4.14 2.41
N LEU A 88 -5.22 -5.34 1.91
CA LEU A 88 -4.94 -5.69 0.51
C LEU A 88 -5.74 -4.79 -0.44
N THR A 89 -7.03 -4.60 -0.16
CA THR A 89 -7.89 -3.76 -0.98
C THR A 89 -7.44 -2.31 -0.94
N ALA A 90 -7.19 -1.79 0.26
CA ALA A 90 -6.75 -0.41 0.42
C ALA A 90 -5.39 -0.17 -0.26
N HIS A 91 -4.46 -1.12 -0.12
CA HIS A 91 -3.15 -1.00 -0.74
C HIS A 91 -3.25 -1.09 -2.26
N GLY A 92 -4.06 -2.00 -2.78
CA GLY A 92 -4.28 -2.11 -4.22
C GLY A 92 -4.84 -0.83 -4.81
N LEU A 93 -5.82 -0.23 -4.13
CA LEU A 93 -6.36 1.06 -4.54
C LEU A 93 -5.31 2.16 -4.45
N TYR A 94 -4.51 2.15 -3.38
CA TYR A 94 -3.43 3.11 -3.23
C TYR A 94 -2.44 3.02 -4.39
N VAL A 95 -1.99 1.80 -4.70
CA VAL A 95 -1.05 1.59 -5.81
C VAL A 95 -1.65 2.09 -7.13
N TYR A 96 -2.91 1.77 -7.37
CA TYR A 96 -3.59 2.21 -8.59
C TYR A 96 -3.61 3.73 -8.70
N PHE A 97 -4.02 4.41 -7.63
CA PHE A 97 -4.10 5.87 -7.63
C PHE A 97 -2.72 6.52 -7.66
N ALA A 98 -1.74 5.91 -7.00
CA ALA A 98 -0.37 6.43 -7.01
C ALA A 98 0.24 6.34 -8.41
N LEU A 99 0.04 5.22 -9.10
CA LEU A 99 0.53 5.07 -10.48
C LEU A 99 -0.16 6.04 -11.41
N ARG A 100 -1.47 6.22 -11.23
CA ARG A 100 -2.23 7.17 -12.03
C ARG A 100 -1.76 8.60 -11.79
N ASP A 101 -1.46 8.96 -10.55
CA ASP A 101 -0.92 10.27 -10.21
C ASP A 101 0.43 10.52 -10.91
N VAL A 102 1.32 9.54 -10.87
CA VAL A 102 2.64 9.65 -11.50
C VAL A 102 2.49 9.78 -13.02
N GLN A 103 1.62 8.97 -13.63
CA GLN A 103 1.39 9.02 -15.07
C GLN A 103 0.78 10.36 -15.48
N GLY A 104 -0.17 10.85 -14.70
CA GLY A 104 -0.76 12.15 -14.93
C GLY A 104 0.25 13.28 -14.80
N GLY A 105 1.13 13.18 -13.79
CA GLY A 105 2.20 14.16 -13.59
C GLY A 105 3.19 14.20 -14.74
N ARG A 106 3.45 13.04 -15.36
CA ARG A 106 4.32 12.98 -16.55
C ARG A 106 3.71 13.68 -17.75
N ALA A 107 2.38 13.65 -17.84
CA ALA A 107 1.67 14.28 -18.96
C ALA A 107 1.54 15.78 -18.79
N GLU A 108 1.75 16.28 -17.59
CA GLU A 108 1.66 17.71 -17.32
C GLU A 108 2.99 18.40 -17.61
N PRO A 109 2.95 19.68 -18.10
CA PRO A 109 4.17 20.45 -18.28
C PRO A 109 4.84 20.73 -16.95
N PRO A 110 6.16 21.00 -16.93
CA PRO A 110 6.84 21.38 -15.71
C PRO A 110 6.17 22.58 -15.06
N ARG A 111 6.30 22.64 -13.72
CA ARG A 111 5.66 23.70 -12.95
C ARG A 111 6.09 25.11 -13.40
N SER A 112 7.34 25.25 -13.76
CA SER A 112 7.87 26.52 -14.23
C SER A 112 7.17 27.00 -15.49
N GLU A 113 6.83 26.09 -16.40
CA GLU A 113 6.11 26.42 -17.62
C GLU A 113 4.66 26.80 -17.34
N ARG A 114 4.03 26.14 -16.35
CA ARG A 114 2.66 26.47 -15.96
C ARG A 114 2.55 27.83 -15.31
N GLU A 115 3.57 28.21 -14.59
CA GLU A 115 3.61 29.50 -13.91
C GLU A 115 3.99 30.64 -14.85
N ALA A 116 4.65 30.31 -15.94
CA ALA A 116 5.00 31.30 -16.95
C ALA A 116 3.78 31.64 -17.79
#